data_ab0b8af808ada2d3322bb7839970f9d9
#
_entry.id   ab0b8af808ada2d3322bb7839970f9d9
#
_cell.length_a   1.000
_cell.length_b   1.000
_cell.length_c   1.000
_cell.angle_alpha   90.00
_cell.angle_beta   90.00
_cell.angle_gamma   90.00
#
_symmetry.space_group_name_H-M   'P 1'
#
loop_
_entity.id
_entity.type
_entity.pdbx_description
1 polymer ?
#
loop_
_entity_poly.entity_id
_entity_poly.type
_entity_poly.pdbx_seq_one_letter_code
_entity_poly.pdbx_strand_id
1 'polypeptide(L)'
;MANQLRHSMAALSLCTAVMFAGPAFAEPNDGVEGLNAEQQAFAGRFLQFQDDMDEKLFGQAGKINGGHSSDVKETTKDQYADFYVRVARGDVVEKIGRMISRVYKPKSDIQRPTTFGRYYGLDVHAKSPLMGHVHSAIVLQYYTDGTGALGGTLNLLKGAAQEEDMKYVKNALDVVFEKHGRDPTPYRNRVCNSAQEDSVQPKYHRKLACVGASFFGFPMMEVNEENFLFMTEIYAAFVSSYLDTLEGRKDAPYTDEDVAKQEAMRLNWLEDQFLGDPYSSGGIAPYDVWGHAFLPPLVKF
;
A
#
# COMPACT_ATOMS: atom_id res chain seq x y z
N MET A 1 -49.49 -50.08 40.86
CA MET A 1 -49.25 -49.49 39.51
C MET A 1 -48.52 -48.21 39.72
N ALA A 2 -47.22 -48.24 39.69
CA ALA A 2 -46.37 -47.09 40.05
C ALA A 2 -45.67 -46.61 38.79
N ASN A 3 -45.89 -45.34 38.47
CA ASN A 3 -45.27 -44.62 37.38
C ASN A 3 -43.96 -44.00 37.91
N GLN A 4 -42.80 -44.42 37.39
CA GLN A 4 -41.52 -43.82 37.71
C GLN A 4 -41.15 -42.82 36.57
N LEU A 5 -41.16 -41.55 36.90
CA LEU A 5 -40.59 -40.48 36.13
C LEU A 5 -39.05 -40.51 36.23
N ARG A 6 -38.35 -40.75 35.14
CA ARG A 6 -36.89 -40.56 35.07
C ARG A 6 -36.60 -39.13 34.62
N HIS A 7 -35.95 -38.39 35.48
CA HIS A 7 -35.38 -37.08 35.15
C HIS A 7 -34.03 -37.29 34.45
N SER A 8 -33.95 -36.89 33.16
CA SER A 8 -32.66 -36.76 32.47
C SER A 8 -32.07 -35.38 32.78
N MET A 9 -30.98 -35.37 33.53
CA MET A 9 -30.13 -34.17 33.65
C MET A 9 -29.29 -34.06 32.37
N ALA A 10 -29.52 -33.04 31.59
CA ALA A 10 -28.64 -32.64 30.50
C ALA A 10 -27.50 -31.82 31.09
N ALA A 11 -26.30 -32.39 31.06
CA ALA A 11 -25.09 -31.67 31.41
C ALA A 11 -24.74 -30.69 30.26
N LEU A 12 -24.87 -29.38 30.52
CA LEU A 12 -24.39 -28.33 29.66
C LEU A 12 -22.85 -28.27 29.78
N SER A 13 -22.14 -28.77 28.80
CA SER A 13 -20.70 -28.62 28.65
C SER A 13 -20.39 -27.21 28.17
N LEU A 14 -19.94 -26.35 29.08
CA LEU A 14 -19.44 -25.02 28.75
C LEU A 14 -18.05 -25.18 28.13
N CYS A 15 -17.97 -25.21 26.77
CA CYS A 15 -16.71 -25.06 26.07
C CYS A 15 -16.25 -23.60 26.20
N THR A 16 -15.41 -23.31 27.17
CA THR A 16 -14.62 -22.07 27.23
C THR A 16 -13.61 -22.11 26.09
N ALA A 17 -13.91 -21.40 24.99
CA ALA A 17 -12.94 -21.08 23.96
C ALA A 17 -11.88 -20.16 24.58
N VAL A 18 -10.74 -20.71 24.93
CA VAL A 18 -9.54 -19.93 25.25
C VAL A 18 -9.07 -19.32 23.93
N MET A 19 -9.45 -18.07 23.70
CA MET A 19 -8.80 -17.28 22.66
C MET A 19 -7.34 -17.11 23.08
N PHE A 20 -6.45 -17.82 22.42
CA PHE A 20 -5.04 -17.47 22.45
C PHE A 20 -4.91 -16.14 21.70
N ALA A 21 -4.94 -15.04 22.43
CA ALA A 21 -4.37 -13.81 21.96
C ALA A 21 -2.90 -14.12 21.67
N GLY A 22 -2.54 -14.20 20.38
CA GLY A 22 -1.13 -14.21 19.98
C GLY A 22 -0.44 -13.02 20.64
N PRO A 23 0.88 -13.06 20.84
CA PRO A 23 1.60 -11.95 21.42
C PRO A 23 1.25 -10.71 20.60
N ALA A 24 0.56 -9.75 21.23
CA ALA A 24 0.42 -8.42 20.68
C ALA A 24 1.87 -7.96 20.46
N PHE A 25 2.27 -7.80 19.20
CA PHE A 25 3.52 -7.13 18.90
C PHE A 25 3.37 -5.77 19.53
N ALA A 26 4.14 -5.53 20.61
CA ALA A 26 4.19 -4.23 21.23
C ALA A 26 4.52 -3.24 20.12
N GLU A 27 3.57 -2.39 19.75
CA GLU A 27 3.81 -1.33 18.80
C GLU A 27 5.02 -0.56 19.29
N PRO A 28 6.04 -0.35 18.46
CA PRO A 28 7.20 0.41 18.88
C PRO A 28 6.71 1.79 19.27
N ASN A 29 7.29 2.35 20.31
CA ASN A 29 7.09 3.73 20.70
C ASN A 29 7.00 4.60 19.43
N ASP A 30 5.82 5.17 19.15
CA ASP A 30 5.45 5.72 17.85
C ASP A 30 6.25 6.97 17.46
N GLY A 31 7.11 7.45 18.35
CA GLY A 31 7.96 8.62 18.12
C GLY A 31 7.18 9.92 18.03
N VAL A 32 6.00 9.94 18.64
CA VAL A 32 5.13 11.13 18.66
C VAL A 32 5.46 12.10 19.80
N GLU A 33 6.29 11.70 20.76
CA GLU A 33 6.59 12.48 21.97
C GLU A 33 7.29 13.83 21.67
N GLY A 34 8.00 13.91 20.55
CA GLY A 34 8.65 15.15 20.11
C GLY A 34 7.73 16.14 19.38
N LEU A 35 6.47 15.77 19.16
CA LEU A 35 5.48 16.55 18.44
C LEU A 35 4.65 17.43 19.37
N ASN A 36 4.16 18.57 18.87
CA ASN A 36 3.15 19.36 19.59
C ASN A 36 1.78 18.66 19.55
N ALA A 37 0.79 19.15 20.33
CA ALA A 37 -0.49 18.48 20.49
C ALA A 37 -1.28 18.31 19.17
N GLU A 38 -1.24 19.29 18.28
CA GLU A 38 -1.89 19.21 16.97
C GLU A 38 -1.21 18.17 16.06
N GLN A 39 0.11 18.20 16.00
CA GLN A 39 0.90 17.22 15.25
C GLN A 39 0.69 15.80 15.78
N GLN A 40 0.60 15.62 17.10
CA GLN A 40 0.30 14.34 17.72
C GLN A 40 -1.08 13.82 17.31
N ALA A 41 -2.08 14.70 17.22
CA ALA A 41 -3.43 14.32 16.79
C ALA A 41 -3.44 13.80 15.33
N PHE A 42 -2.78 14.51 14.40
CA PHE A 42 -2.65 14.03 13.01
C PHE A 42 -1.81 12.75 12.91
N ALA A 43 -0.70 12.69 13.63
CA ALA A 43 0.15 11.48 13.66
C ALA A 43 -0.63 10.26 14.16
N GLY A 44 -1.37 10.38 15.26
CA GLY A 44 -2.20 9.30 15.80
C GLY A 44 -3.27 8.82 14.81
N ARG A 45 -3.95 9.75 14.13
CA ARG A 45 -4.94 9.43 13.08
C ARG A 45 -4.27 8.74 11.88
N PHE A 46 -3.04 9.13 11.52
CA PHE A 46 -2.32 8.50 10.42
C PHE A 46 -1.88 7.07 10.76
N LEU A 47 -1.45 6.82 12.00
CA LEU A 47 -1.16 5.47 12.49
C LEU A 47 -2.41 4.60 12.46
N GLN A 48 -3.55 5.10 12.95
CA GLN A 48 -4.82 4.38 12.86
C GLN A 48 -5.23 4.10 11.42
N PHE A 49 -5.03 5.06 10.50
CA PHE A 49 -5.28 4.85 9.08
C PHE A 49 -4.42 3.71 8.50
N GLN A 50 -3.16 3.59 8.91
CA GLN A 50 -2.30 2.48 8.47
C GLN A 50 -2.82 1.12 8.94
N ASP A 51 -3.29 1.04 10.19
CA ASP A 51 -3.87 -0.18 10.74
C ASP A 51 -5.18 -0.56 10.03
N ASP A 52 -6.08 0.41 9.81
CA ASP A 52 -7.34 0.21 9.10
C ASP A 52 -7.09 -0.25 7.65
N MET A 53 -6.07 0.31 6.99
CA MET A 53 -5.67 -0.10 5.64
C MET A 53 -5.07 -1.51 5.61
N ASP A 54 -4.28 -1.88 6.59
CA ASP A 54 -3.75 -3.25 6.73
C ASP A 54 -4.90 -4.26 6.92
N GLU A 55 -5.81 -3.99 7.83
CA GLU A 55 -6.98 -4.86 8.07
C GLU A 55 -7.80 -5.04 6.78
N LYS A 56 -8.12 -3.94 6.12
CA LYS A 56 -8.89 -3.95 4.87
C LYS A 56 -8.17 -4.71 3.76
N LEU A 57 -6.92 -4.35 3.49
CA LEU A 57 -6.14 -4.89 2.38
C LEU A 57 -5.92 -6.40 2.53
N PHE A 58 -5.32 -6.82 3.65
CA PHE A 58 -5.01 -8.23 3.88
C PHE A 58 -6.27 -9.06 4.12
N GLY A 59 -7.29 -8.49 4.76
CA GLY A 59 -8.58 -9.15 4.97
C GLY A 59 -9.33 -9.39 3.66
N GLN A 60 -9.44 -8.41 2.79
CA GLN A 60 -10.12 -8.55 1.48
C GLN A 60 -9.31 -9.46 0.55
N ALA A 61 -8.00 -9.28 0.45
CA ALA A 61 -7.17 -10.14 -0.38
C ALA A 61 -7.18 -11.60 0.12
N GLY A 62 -7.21 -11.83 1.43
CA GLY A 62 -7.39 -13.16 2.00
C GLY A 62 -8.71 -13.81 1.59
N LYS A 63 -9.81 -13.05 1.56
CA LYS A 63 -11.10 -13.55 1.05
C LYS A 63 -11.03 -13.88 -0.44
N ILE A 64 -10.45 -13.02 -1.26
CA ILE A 64 -10.27 -13.22 -2.71
C ILE A 64 -9.46 -14.50 -2.99
N ASN A 65 -8.41 -14.74 -2.19
CA ASN A 65 -7.56 -15.92 -2.30
C ASN A 65 -8.16 -17.21 -1.72
N GLY A 66 -9.25 -17.15 -0.96
CA GLY A 66 -9.70 -18.27 -0.14
C GLY A 66 -8.77 -18.60 1.03
N GLY A 67 -7.98 -17.62 1.47
CA GLY A 67 -6.91 -17.69 2.46
C GLY A 67 -5.56 -17.34 1.88
N HIS A 68 -4.62 -16.90 2.72
CA HIS A 68 -3.24 -16.70 2.29
C HIS A 68 -2.45 -18.00 2.35
N SER A 69 -1.64 -18.27 1.32
CA SER A 69 -0.69 -19.41 1.32
C SER A 69 0.52 -19.13 2.23
N SER A 70 0.86 -17.87 2.43
CA SER A 70 1.83 -17.40 3.43
C SER A 70 1.51 -15.96 3.87
N ASP A 71 1.83 -15.64 5.12
CA ASP A 71 1.73 -14.28 5.68
C ASP A 71 2.93 -14.07 6.62
N VAL A 72 3.92 -13.34 6.16
CA VAL A 72 5.20 -13.14 6.83
C VAL A 72 5.31 -11.70 7.29
N LYS A 73 5.73 -11.49 8.53
CA LYS A 73 6.03 -10.17 9.09
C LYS A 73 7.48 -10.11 9.52
N GLU A 74 8.18 -9.08 9.10
CA GLU A 74 9.58 -8.85 9.43
C GLU A 74 9.81 -7.41 9.85
N THR A 75 10.78 -7.21 10.73
CA THR A 75 11.21 -5.88 11.15
C THR A 75 12.70 -5.76 10.94
N THR A 76 13.10 -4.75 10.17
CA THR A 76 14.51 -4.36 9.99
C THR A 76 14.70 -2.96 10.54
N LYS A 77 15.83 -2.74 11.21
CA LYS A 77 16.18 -1.44 11.81
C LYS A 77 17.57 -1.04 11.40
N ASP A 78 17.72 0.23 11.08
CA ASP A 78 19.03 0.84 10.91
C ASP A 78 19.14 2.15 11.72
N GLN A 79 20.23 2.87 11.56
CA GLN A 79 20.43 4.13 12.29
C GLN A 79 19.55 5.30 11.80
N TYR A 80 18.77 5.11 10.72
CA TYR A 80 17.96 6.15 10.08
C TYR A 80 16.47 5.90 10.21
N ALA A 81 16.07 4.61 10.18
CA ALA A 81 14.66 4.22 10.17
C ALA A 81 14.43 2.80 10.71
N ASP A 82 13.22 2.55 11.17
CA ASP A 82 12.68 1.22 11.35
C ASP A 82 11.78 0.89 10.14
N PHE A 83 11.83 -0.36 9.68
CA PHE A 83 11.03 -0.87 8.57
C PHE A 83 10.22 -2.08 9.03
N TYR A 84 8.91 -1.97 8.96
CA TYR A 84 7.97 -3.04 9.30
C TYR A 84 7.36 -3.58 8.02
N VAL A 85 7.76 -4.77 7.64
CA VAL A 85 7.36 -5.43 6.39
C VAL A 85 6.31 -6.49 6.69
N ARG A 86 5.28 -6.55 5.86
CA ARG A 86 4.34 -7.66 5.80
C ARG A 86 4.20 -8.12 4.36
N VAL A 87 4.38 -9.42 4.12
CA VAL A 87 4.24 -10.03 2.80
C VAL A 87 3.27 -11.19 2.88
N ALA A 88 2.11 -11.05 2.24
CA ALA A 88 1.16 -12.13 2.08
C ALA A 88 1.14 -12.63 0.63
N ARG A 89 0.89 -13.92 0.44
CA ARG A 89 0.83 -14.57 -0.88
C ARG A 89 -0.46 -15.37 -1.03
N GLY A 90 -0.89 -15.55 -2.27
CA GLY A 90 -2.07 -16.36 -2.59
C GLY A 90 -2.19 -16.68 -4.07
N ASP A 91 -3.28 -17.35 -4.45
CA ASP A 91 -3.46 -17.85 -5.81
C ASP A 91 -4.12 -16.87 -6.78
N VAL A 92 -4.73 -15.80 -6.29
CA VAL A 92 -5.34 -14.72 -7.10
C VAL A 92 -4.57 -13.43 -6.91
N VAL A 93 -4.46 -12.97 -5.67
CA VAL A 93 -3.53 -11.94 -5.27
C VAL A 93 -2.21 -12.63 -4.97
N GLU A 94 -1.35 -12.71 -5.97
CA GLU A 94 -0.11 -13.49 -5.95
C GLU A 94 0.82 -13.03 -4.83
N LYS A 95 0.89 -11.70 -4.62
CA LYS A 95 1.67 -11.10 -3.54
C LYS A 95 1.10 -9.75 -3.15
N ILE A 96 1.09 -9.50 -1.86
CA ILE A 96 1.00 -8.18 -1.27
C ILE A 96 2.28 -7.93 -0.52
N GLY A 97 3.02 -6.90 -0.90
CA GLY A 97 4.14 -6.37 -0.14
C GLY A 97 3.75 -5.03 0.47
N ARG A 98 3.77 -4.95 1.80
CA ARG A 98 3.51 -3.71 2.53
C ARG A 98 4.71 -3.39 3.41
N MET A 99 5.20 -2.16 3.35
CA MET A 99 6.26 -1.64 4.19
C MET A 99 5.79 -0.37 4.90
N ILE A 100 5.84 -0.36 6.23
CA ILE A 100 5.76 0.86 7.02
C ILE A 100 7.19 1.26 7.38
N SER A 101 7.58 2.49 7.01
CA SER A 101 8.86 3.05 7.42
C SER A 101 8.65 4.09 8.50
N ARG A 102 9.36 3.95 9.62
CA ARG A 102 9.48 4.96 10.66
C ARG A 102 10.82 5.66 10.49
N VAL A 103 10.79 6.85 9.90
CA VAL A 103 12.00 7.65 9.67
C VAL A 103 12.20 8.60 10.83
N TYR A 104 13.39 8.61 11.41
CA TYR A 104 13.76 9.50 12.52
C TYR A 104 14.99 10.38 12.22
N LYS A 105 15.70 10.14 11.13
CA LYS A 105 16.68 11.07 10.59
C LYS A 105 16.93 10.86 9.10
N PRO A 106 17.34 11.89 8.36
CA PRO A 106 17.59 11.76 6.93
C PRO A 106 18.81 10.88 6.67
N LYS A 107 18.74 10.07 5.60
CA LYS A 107 19.85 9.25 5.10
C LYS A 107 20.53 9.85 3.87
N SER A 108 19.84 10.74 3.17
CA SER A 108 20.36 11.38 1.94
C SER A 108 19.89 12.83 1.85
N ASP A 109 20.49 13.58 0.93
CA ASP A 109 20.17 14.99 0.67
C ASP A 109 18.73 15.22 0.14
N ILE A 110 18.07 14.15 -0.32
CA ILE A 110 16.66 14.22 -0.74
C ILE A 110 15.69 14.21 0.44
N GLN A 111 16.15 13.85 1.63
CA GLN A 111 15.37 13.82 2.85
C GLN A 111 15.69 15.02 3.73
N ARG A 112 14.68 15.83 4.04
CA ARG A 112 14.82 16.93 5.00
C ARG A 112 14.97 16.38 6.44
N PRO A 113 15.64 17.10 7.35
CA PRO A 113 15.67 16.75 8.76
C PRO A 113 14.25 16.61 9.33
N THR A 114 13.97 15.44 9.92
CA THR A 114 12.62 14.99 10.25
C THR A 114 12.52 14.73 11.76
N THR A 115 11.48 15.25 12.41
CA THR A 115 11.12 14.90 13.78
C THR A 115 10.24 13.66 13.82
N PHE A 116 9.36 13.52 12.84
CA PHE A 116 8.46 12.39 12.66
C PHE A 116 8.27 12.11 11.18
N GLY A 117 8.39 10.86 10.77
CA GLY A 117 8.12 10.43 9.40
C GLY A 117 7.51 9.03 9.40
N ARG A 118 6.36 8.90 8.73
CA ARG A 118 5.69 7.62 8.49
C ARG A 118 5.38 7.48 7.03
N TYR A 119 5.87 6.39 6.44
CA TYR A 119 5.53 5.96 5.08
C TYR A 119 4.75 4.66 5.17
N TYR A 120 3.70 4.57 4.39
CA TYR A 120 2.98 3.33 4.11
C TYR A 120 3.14 3.03 2.64
N GLY A 121 4.06 2.13 2.30
CA GLY A 121 4.35 1.69 0.94
C GLY A 121 3.68 0.36 0.65
N LEU A 122 3.16 0.22 -0.56
CA LEU A 122 2.37 -0.92 -0.97
C LEU A 122 2.68 -1.33 -2.40
N ASP A 123 2.91 -2.63 -2.61
CA ASP A 123 2.87 -3.29 -3.90
C ASP A 123 1.87 -4.45 -3.89
N VAL A 124 1.00 -4.51 -4.90
CA VAL A 124 0.09 -5.62 -5.09
C VAL A 124 0.27 -6.22 -6.47
N HIS A 125 0.65 -7.48 -6.49
CA HIS A 125 0.90 -8.27 -7.68
C HIS A 125 -0.25 -9.25 -7.89
N ALA A 126 -0.98 -9.08 -8.99
CA ALA A 126 -1.99 -10.06 -9.41
C ALA A 126 -1.31 -11.25 -10.11
N LYS A 127 -1.87 -12.45 -9.94
CA LYS A 127 -1.46 -13.62 -10.71
C LYS A 127 -1.94 -13.51 -12.16
N SER A 128 -3.18 -13.08 -12.37
CA SER A 128 -3.72 -12.84 -13.70
C SER A 128 -3.00 -11.69 -14.42
N PRO A 129 -2.52 -11.89 -15.64
CA PRO A 129 -1.88 -10.82 -16.43
C PRO A 129 -2.86 -9.74 -16.86
N LEU A 130 -4.17 -10.00 -16.83
CA LEU A 130 -5.22 -9.03 -17.16
C LEU A 130 -5.39 -7.94 -16.11
N MET A 131 -4.64 -8.01 -15.02
CA MET A 131 -4.63 -7.02 -13.95
C MET A 131 -3.32 -6.26 -13.96
N GLY A 132 -3.42 -4.96 -13.75
CA GLY A 132 -2.24 -4.12 -13.52
C GLY A 132 -1.57 -4.44 -12.18
N HIS A 133 -0.41 -3.87 -11.99
CA HIS A 133 0.36 -3.97 -10.75
C HIS A 133 0.24 -2.65 -9.98
N VAL A 134 -0.14 -2.71 -8.73
CA VAL A 134 -0.17 -1.52 -7.85
C VAL A 134 1.21 -1.28 -7.26
N HIS A 135 1.67 -0.04 -7.38
CA HIS A 135 2.81 0.49 -6.63
C HIS A 135 2.39 1.82 -6.03
N SER A 136 2.23 1.90 -4.72
CA SER A 136 1.70 3.10 -4.08
C SER A 136 2.39 3.39 -2.75
N ALA A 137 2.33 4.65 -2.36
CA ALA A 137 2.78 5.09 -1.05
C ALA A 137 1.95 6.27 -0.58
N ILE A 138 1.79 6.38 0.74
CA ILE A 138 1.30 7.60 1.41
C ILE A 138 2.23 7.92 2.57
N VAL A 139 2.47 9.20 2.81
CA VAL A 139 3.42 9.67 3.82
C VAL A 139 2.87 10.85 4.59
N LEU A 140 3.12 10.84 5.90
CA LEU A 140 3.03 12.00 6.78
C LEU A 140 4.40 12.27 7.38
N GLN A 141 4.87 13.51 7.26
CA GLN A 141 6.14 13.95 7.83
C GLN A 141 5.98 15.25 8.60
N TYR A 142 6.70 15.36 9.71
CA TYR A 142 6.97 16.63 10.41
C TYR A 142 8.48 16.85 10.44
N TYR A 143 8.88 18.07 10.10
CA TYR A 143 10.28 18.45 10.00
C TYR A 143 10.74 19.18 11.26
N THR A 144 12.06 19.29 11.43
CA THR A 144 12.66 19.95 12.61
C THR A 144 12.38 21.46 12.67
N ASP A 145 11.96 22.07 11.56
CA ASP A 145 11.51 23.48 11.51
C ASP A 145 10.05 23.67 11.93
N GLY A 146 9.36 22.60 12.36
CA GLY A 146 7.98 22.59 12.80
C GLY A 146 6.94 22.47 11.68
N THR A 147 7.36 22.51 10.40
CA THR A 147 6.44 22.32 9.27
C THR A 147 6.09 20.85 9.09
N GLY A 148 4.96 20.58 8.47
CA GLY A 148 4.51 19.23 8.14
C GLY A 148 4.20 19.09 6.66
N ALA A 149 4.26 17.85 6.16
CA ALA A 149 3.93 17.54 4.78
C ALA A 149 3.18 16.21 4.66
N LEU A 150 2.19 16.21 3.78
CA LEU A 150 1.49 15.04 3.27
C LEU A 150 1.89 14.83 1.82
N GLY A 151 2.15 13.58 1.45
CA GLY A 151 2.46 13.21 0.09
C GLY A 151 2.08 11.77 -0.20
N GLY A 152 2.30 11.36 -1.44
CA GLY A 152 2.00 9.99 -1.83
C GLY A 152 2.00 9.80 -3.34
N THR A 153 1.87 8.56 -3.74
CA THR A 153 1.68 8.19 -5.14
C THR A 153 0.76 6.99 -5.23
N LEU A 154 -0.11 7.01 -6.23
CA LEU A 154 -1.05 5.96 -6.56
C LEU A 154 -0.75 5.54 -7.99
N ASN A 155 0.07 4.52 -8.17
CA ASN A 155 0.48 4.04 -9.47
C ASN A 155 -0.17 2.69 -9.78
N LEU A 156 -0.78 2.59 -10.95
CA LEU A 156 -1.19 1.34 -11.55
C LEU A 156 -0.34 1.12 -12.81
N LEU A 157 0.50 0.09 -12.80
CA LEU A 157 1.28 -0.31 -13.96
C LEU A 157 0.40 -1.16 -14.88
N LYS A 158 0.40 -0.82 -16.17
CA LYS A 158 -0.63 -1.31 -17.08
C LYS A 158 -0.48 -2.80 -17.43
N GLY A 159 0.67 -3.27 -17.85
CA GLY A 159 0.81 -4.62 -18.40
C GLY A 159 -0.25 -4.93 -19.44
N ALA A 160 -0.99 -6.03 -19.25
CA ALA A 160 -2.16 -6.42 -20.04
C ALA A 160 -3.51 -6.03 -19.39
N ALA A 161 -3.50 -5.11 -18.40
CA ALA A 161 -4.70 -4.68 -17.71
C ALA A 161 -5.78 -4.15 -18.67
N GLN A 162 -7.03 -4.51 -18.38
CA GLN A 162 -8.17 -4.16 -19.22
C GLN A 162 -8.58 -2.70 -19.03
N GLU A 163 -8.95 -2.03 -20.13
CA GLU A 163 -9.30 -0.61 -20.13
C GLU A 163 -10.51 -0.28 -19.24
N GLU A 164 -11.50 -1.18 -19.17
CA GLU A 164 -12.66 -1.00 -18.31
C GLU A 164 -12.31 -1.03 -16.82
N ASP A 165 -11.38 -1.90 -16.41
CA ASP A 165 -10.93 -1.99 -15.01
C ASP A 165 -10.12 -0.75 -14.63
N MET A 166 -9.25 -0.29 -15.53
CA MET A 166 -8.52 0.95 -15.35
C MET A 166 -9.46 2.16 -15.24
N LYS A 167 -10.51 2.18 -16.07
CA LYS A 167 -11.54 3.22 -16.00
C LYS A 167 -12.33 3.15 -14.70
N TYR A 168 -12.63 1.95 -14.19
CA TYR A 168 -13.29 1.80 -12.89
C TYR A 168 -12.45 2.39 -11.76
N VAL A 169 -11.18 2.03 -11.66
CA VAL A 169 -10.26 2.60 -10.68
C VAL A 169 -10.14 4.11 -10.82
N LYS A 170 -10.00 4.62 -12.06
CA LYS A 170 -9.96 6.05 -12.33
C LYS A 170 -11.20 6.79 -11.83
N ASN A 171 -12.38 6.25 -12.10
CA ASN A 171 -13.65 6.85 -11.69
C ASN A 171 -13.79 6.88 -10.16
N ALA A 172 -13.33 5.84 -9.46
CA ALA A 172 -13.32 5.83 -7.99
C ALA A 172 -12.48 6.99 -7.42
N LEU A 173 -11.35 7.30 -8.04
CA LEU A 173 -10.54 8.46 -7.66
C LEU A 173 -11.20 9.79 -8.05
N ASP A 174 -11.86 9.85 -9.21
CA ASP A 174 -12.55 11.06 -9.68
C ASP A 174 -13.66 11.49 -8.70
N VAL A 175 -14.39 10.53 -8.13
CA VAL A 175 -15.40 10.78 -7.09
C VAL A 175 -14.79 11.46 -5.86
N VAL A 176 -13.60 11.03 -5.43
CA VAL A 176 -12.92 11.66 -4.29
C VAL A 176 -12.41 13.05 -4.65
N PHE A 177 -11.82 13.23 -5.85
CA PHE A 177 -11.42 14.57 -6.32
C PHE A 177 -12.59 15.54 -6.35
N GLU A 178 -13.73 15.12 -6.90
CA GLU A 178 -14.96 15.93 -6.96
C GLU A 178 -15.49 16.25 -5.56
N LYS A 179 -15.58 15.27 -4.67
CA LYS A 179 -16.01 15.46 -3.27
C LYS A 179 -15.21 16.54 -2.56
N HIS A 180 -13.90 16.62 -2.82
CA HIS A 180 -13.00 17.60 -2.22
C HIS A 180 -12.80 18.87 -3.06
N GLY A 181 -13.55 19.04 -4.16
CA GLY A 181 -13.46 20.20 -5.05
C GLY A 181 -12.08 20.39 -5.70
N ARG A 182 -11.35 19.31 -5.98
CA ARG A 182 -9.99 19.34 -6.51
C ARG A 182 -9.93 18.94 -7.98
N ASP A 183 -9.18 19.70 -8.77
CA ASP A 183 -8.85 19.29 -10.14
C ASP A 183 -7.85 18.12 -10.14
N PRO A 184 -8.18 16.95 -10.73
CA PRO A 184 -7.27 15.82 -10.82
C PRO A 184 -6.09 16.03 -11.75
N THR A 185 -6.18 16.96 -12.70
CA THR A 185 -5.22 17.14 -13.80
C THR A 185 -3.78 17.30 -13.34
N PRO A 186 -3.42 18.21 -12.41
CA PRO A 186 -2.03 18.39 -12.01
C PRO A 186 -1.44 17.15 -11.32
N TYR A 187 -2.27 16.36 -10.63
CA TYR A 187 -1.83 15.14 -9.94
C TYR A 187 -1.65 13.98 -10.92
N ARG A 188 -2.55 13.85 -11.91
CA ARG A 188 -2.47 12.81 -12.95
C ARG A 188 -1.33 13.05 -13.92
N ASN A 189 -1.10 14.29 -14.34
CA ASN A 189 -0.01 14.61 -15.25
C ASN A 189 1.35 14.14 -14.72
N ARG A 190 1.57 14.14 -13.42
CA ARG A 190 2.79 13.62 -12.82
C ARG A 190 2.96 12.11 -12.98
N VAL A 191 1.85 11.36 -13.01
CA VAL A 191 1.83 9.91 -13.23
C VAL A 191 1.91 9.60 -14.71
N CYS A 192 1.07 10.23 -15.54
CA CYS A 192 1.03 10.02 -17.00
C CYS A 192 2.33 10.40 -17.68
N ASN A 193 2.86 11.57 -17.36
CA ASN A 193 4.05 12.10 -18.01
C ASN A 193 5.33 11.34 -17.64
N SER A 194 5.33 10.58 -16.53
CA SER A 194 6.48 9.75 -16.16
C SER A 194 6.75 8.62 -17.19
N ALA A 195 5.74 8.26 -17.98
CA ALA A 195 5.83 7.19 -18.99
C ALA A 195 6.03 7.71 -20.43
N GLN A 196 6.16 9.02 -20.63
CA GLN A 196 6.36 9.65 -21.94
C GLN A 196 7.82 10.07 -22.12
N GLU A 197 8.30 10.08 -23.39
CA GLU A 197 9.68 10.51 -23.72
C GLU A 197 9.99 11.92 -23.22
N ASP A 198 8.98 12.81 -23.16
CA ASP A 198 9.09 14.20 -22.70
C ASP A 198 8.86 14.35 -21.18
N SER A 199 8.85 13.25 -20.42
CA SER A 199 8.57 13.32 -18.98
C SER A 199 9.69 14.00 -18.21
N VAL A 200 9.34 14.55 -17.03
CA VAL A 200 10.31 15.09 -16.07
C VAL A 200 11.32 14.03 -15.60
N GLN A 201 11.00 12.74 -15.81
CA GLN A 201 11.86 11.61 -15.52
C GLN A 201 11.96 10.64 -16.72
N PRO A 202 12.61 11.04 -17.80
CA PRO A 202 12.70 10.24 -19.04
C PRO A 202 13.45 8.91 -18.86
N LYS A 203 14.14 8.74 -17.74
CA LYS A 203 14.86 7.51 -17.38
C LYS A 203 13.96 6.36 -16.94
N TYR A 204 12.67 6.60 -16.67
CA TYR A 204 11.76 5.53 -16.25
C TYR A 204 11.15 4.82 -17.45
N HIS A 205 11.23 3.48 -17.46
CA HIS A 205 10.68 2.61 -18.51
C HIS A 205 9.27 2.10 -18.18
N ARG A 206 8.85 2.20 -16.91
CA ARG A 206 7.53 1.75 -16.46
C ARG A 206 6.42 2.56 -17.12
N LYS A 207 5.43 1.84 -17.65
CA LYS A 207 4.24 2.44 -18.26
C LYS A 207 3.09 2.44 -17.26
N LEU A 208 2.77 3.61 -16.73
CA LEU A 208 1.65 3.80 -15.83
C LEU A 208 0.35 3.93 -16.62
N ALA A 209 -0.75 3.47 -16.04
CA ALA A 209 -2.05 3.45 -16.71
C ALA A 209 -2.76 4.82 -16.74
N CYS A 210 -2.14 5.92 -16.33
CA CYS A 210 -2.72 7.27 -16.24
C CYS A 210 -4.05 7.35 -15.45
N VAL A 211 -4.32 6.41 -14.60
CA VAL A 211 -5.53 6.36 -13.76
C VAL A 211 -5.27 6.83 -12.34
N GLY A 212 -4.03 6.71 -11.89
CA GLY A 212 -3.60 7.09 -10.56
C GLY A 212 -3.35 8.59 -10.41
N ALA A 213 -2.56 8.93 -9.40
CA ALA A 213 -2.19 10.31 -9.09
C ALA A 213 -0.87 10.34 -8.32
N SER A 214 -0.10 11.42 -8.44
CA SER A 214 1.04 11.66 -7.57
C SER A 214 0.91 12.99 -6.85
N PHE A 215 1.08 12.92 -5.53
CA PHE A 215 1.07 14.04 -4.59
C PHE A 215 2.48 14.36 -4.11
N PHE A 216 3.49 13.66 -4.60
CA PHE A 216 4.90 14.03 -4.45
C PHE A 216 5.22 15.17 -5.40
N GLY A 217 5.25 16.38 -4.89
CA GLY A 217 5.56 17.58 -5.64
C GLY A 217 6.16 18.64 -4.74
N PHE A 218 6.71 19.72 -5.32
CA PHE A 218 7.19 20.84 -4.55
C PHE A 218 6.30 22.06 -4.78
N PRO A 219 5.69 22.57 -3.70
CA PRO A 219 5.67 22.00 -2.34
C PRO A 219 4.76 20.75 -2.27
N MET A 220 5.05 19.84 -1.32
CA MET A 220 4.10 18.81 -0.90
C MET A 220 2.92 19.48 -0.19
N MET A 221 1.80 18.76 -0.02
CA MET A 221 0.64 19.31 0.67
C MET A 221 0.94 19.57 2.15
N GLU A 222 0.48 20.69 2.66
CA GLU A 222 0.53 21.00 4.09
C GLU A 222 -0.32 20.01 4.89
N VAL A 223 0.06 19.77 6.14
CA VAL A 223 -0.73 18.97 7.06
C VAL A 223 -1.82 19.86 7.65
N ASN A 224 -3.04 19.66 7.18
CA ASN A 224 -4.26 20.24 7.70
C ASN A 224 -5.43 19.28 7.51
N GLU A 225 -6.58 19.57 8.08
CA GLU A 225 -7.74 18.66 8.07
C GLU A 225 -8.21 18.31 6.65
N GLU A 226 -8.32 19.31 5.79
CA GLU A 226 -8.78 19.12 4.41
C GLU A 226 -7.83 18.19 3.60
N ASN A 227 -6.53 18.47 3.67
CA ASN A 227 -5.52 17.67 2.97
C ASN A 227 -5.41 16.27 3.56
N PHE A 228 -5.53 16.13 4.89
CA PHE A 228 -5.47 14.84 5.55
C PHE A 228 -6.64 13.95 5.13
N LEU A 229 -7.86 14.45 5.19
CA LEU A 229 -9.05 13.70 4.76
C LEU A 229 -8.98 13.34 3.28
N PHE A 230 -8.61 14.28 2.42
CA PHE A 230 -8.45 14.02 1.00
C PHE A 230 -7.44 12.89 0.73
N MET A 231 -6.24 12.97 1.33
CA MET A 231 -5.18 11.99 1.09
C MET A 231 -5.52 10.59 1.58
N THR A 232 -6.13 10.47 2.74
CA THR A 232 -6.54 9.17 3.30
C THR A 232 -7.71 8.56 2.53
N GLU A 233 -8.69 9.36 2.14
CA GLU A 233 -9.84 8.90 1.35
C GLU A 233 -9.43 8.46 -0.06
N ILE A 234 -8.59 9.23 -0.76
CA ILE A 234 -8.19 8.88 -2.12
C ILE A 234 -7.30 7.63 -2.13
N TYR A 235 -6.44 7.46 -1.12
CA TYR A 235 -5.64 6.24 -0.97
C TYR A 235 -6.52 5.01 -0.73
N ALA A 236 -7.48 5.11 0.17
CA ALA A 236 -8.43 4.04 0.47
C ALA A 236 -9.32 3.70 -0.75
N ALA A 237 -9.77 4.69 -1.52
CA ALA A 237 -10.53 4.50 -2.74
C ALA A 237 -9.71 3.76 -3.82
N PHE A 238 -8.44 4.13 -3.97
CA PHE A 238 -7.53 3.46 -4.90
C PHE A 238 -7.36 1.97 -4.58
N VAL A 239 -7.00 1.66 -3.35
CA VAL A 239 -6.78 0.27 -2.91
C VAL A 239 -8.07 -0.55 -3.03
N SER A 240 -9.22 0.01 -2.61
CA SER A 240 -10.49 -0.70 -2.67
C SER A 240 -10.92 -1.01 -4.09
N SER A 241 -10.92 0.00 -4.96
CA SER A 241 -11.34 -0.17 -6.36
C SER A 241 -10.42 -1.14 -7.12
N TYR A 242 -9.13 -1.17 -6.80
CA TYR A 242 -8.23 -2.16 -7.37
C TYR A 242 -8.55 -3.59 -6.90
N LEU A 243 -8.82 -3.80 -5.62
CA LEU A 243 -9.20 -5.12 -5.09
C LEU A 243 -10.53 -5.62 -5.67
N ASP A 244 -11.49 -4.71 -5.90
CA ASP A 244 -12.76 -5.05 -6.55
C ASP A 244 -12.54 -5.54 -7.99
N THR A 245 -11.64 -4.89 -8.75
CA THR A 245 -11.30 -5.35 -10.11
C THR A 245 -10.59 -6.69 -10.09
N LEU A 246 -9.71 -6.95 -9.12
CA LEU A 246 -9.06 -8.25 -8.92
C LEU A 246 -10.09 -9.36 -8.71
N GLU A 247 -11.05 -9.16 -7.84
CA GLU A 247 -12.12 -10.13 -7.57
C GLU A 247 -12.95 -10.41 -8.83
N GLY A 248 -13.26 -9.36 -9.61
CA GLY A 248 -14.02 -9.47 -10.84
C GLY A 248 -13.30 -10.20 -11.99
N ARG A 249 -11.96 -10.22 -11.99
CA ARG A 249 -11.13 -10.79 -13.07
C ARG A 249 -10.43 -12.11 -12.71
N LYS A 250 -10.58 -12.59 -11.49
CA LYS A 250 -9.81 -13.76 -11.00
C LYS A 250 -9.93 -15.02 -11.87
N ASP A 251 -11.09 -15.23 -12.49
CA ASP A 251 -11.38 -16.41 -13.31
C ASP A 251 -11.40 -16.09 -14.82
N ALA A 252 -11.01 -14.88 -15.23
CA ALA A 252 -11.02 -14.47 -16.64
C ALA A 252 -9.90 -15.18 -17.41
N PRO A 253 -10.19 -15.74 -18.60
CA PRO A 253 -9.18 -16.37 -19.43
C PRO A 253 -8.19 -15.35 -20.00
N TYR A 254 -6.94 -15.73 -20.14
CA TYR A 254 -5.88 -14.92 -20.71
C TYR A 254 -4.98 -15.74 -21.65
N THR A 255 -4.19 -15.03 -22.44
CA THR A 255 -3.31 -15.59 -23.48
C THR A 255 -1.84 -15.54 -23.07
N ASP A 256 -0.99 -16.25 -23.81
CA ASP A 256 0.47 -16.16 -23.66
C ASP A 256 1.00 -14.74 -23.96
N GLU A 257 0.33 -14.01 -24.86
CA GLU A 257 0.66 -12.61 -25.15
C GLU A 257 0.39 -11.70 -23.92
N ASP A 258 -0.71 -11.95 -23.20
CA ASP A 258 -1.02 -11.21 -21.97
C ASP A 258 0.03 -11.49 -20.89
N VAL A 259 0.48 -12.74 -20.76
CA VAL A 259 1.58 -13.11 -19.86
C VAL A 259 2.85 -12.39 -20.26
N ALA A 260 3.21 -12.36 -21.53
CA ALA A 260 4.40 -11.65 -22.00
C ALA A 260 4.36 -10.15 -21.70
N LYS A 261 3.18 -9.51 -21.82
CA LYS A 261 2.99 -8.10 -21.44
C LYS A 261 3.15 -7.87 -19.93
N GLN A 262 2.66 -8.80 -19.09
CA GLN A 262 2.84 -8.73 -17.64
C GLN A 262 4.32 -8.86 -17.25
N GLU A 263 5.03 -9.83 -17.84
CA GLU A 263 6.46 -10.02 -17.55
C GLU A 263 7.30 -8.81 -17.99
N ALA A 264 7.02 -8.24 -19.17
CA ALA A 264 7.68 -7.01 -19.64
C ALA A 264 7.41 -5.83 -18.68
N MET A 265 6.17 -5.68 -18.21
CA MET A 265 5.82 -4.66 -17.21
C MET A 265 6.61 -4.85 -15.90
N ARG A 266 6.67 -6.09 -15.39
CA ARG A 266 7.40 -6.42 -14.16
C ARG A 266 8.89 -6.12 -14.28
N LEU A 267 9.49 -6.48 -15.42
CA LEU A 267 10.90 -6.21 -15.69
C LEU A 267 11.19 -4.71 -15.73
N ASN A 268 10.42 -3.94 -16.49
CA ASN A 268 10.56 -2.48 -16.57
C ASN A 268 10.39 -1.82 -15.20
N TRP A 269 9.44 -2.31 -14.40
CA TRP A 269 9.23 -1.79 -13.05
C TRP A 269 10.43 -2.07 -12.15
N LEU A 270 11.02 -3.27 -12.21
CA LEU A 270 12.21 -3.62 -11.43
C LEU A 270 13.41 -2.77 -11.81
N GLU A 271 13.65 -2.56 -13.11
CA GLU A 271 14.73 -1.70 -13.58
C GLU A 271 14.58 -0.28 -13.04
N ASP A 272 13.40 0.30 -13.16
CA ASP A 272 13.11 1.64 -12.65
C ASP A 272 13.27 1.73 -11.13
N GLN A 273 12.74 0.73 -10.42
CA GLN A 273 12.68 0.73 -8.96
C GLN A 273 14.08 0.58 -8.32
N PHE A 274 14.92 -0.27 -8.88
CA PHE A 274 16.23 -0.54 -8.31
C PHE A 274 17.38 0.27 -8.94
N LEU A 275 17.21 0.73 -10.18
CA LEU A 275 18.24 1.49 -10.89
C LEU A 275 17.92 2.98 -11.00
N GLY A 276 16.67 3.35 -11.04
CA GLY A 276 16.21 4.71 -11.32
C GLY A 276 15.53 5.42 -10.15
N ASP A 277 14.88 4.70 -9.25
CA ASP A 277 14.13 5.29 -8.15
C ASP A 277 15.09 5.82 -7.08
N PRO A 278 15.01 7.11 -6.71
CA PRO A 278 15.91 7.69 -5.72
C PRO A 278 15.72 7.08 -4.32
N TYR A 279 14.54 6.51 -4.02
CA TYR A 279 14.28 5.88 -2.73
C TYR A 279 15.06 4.56 -2.58
N SER A 280 15.06 3.71 -3.59
CA SER A 280 15.79 2.44 -3.60
C SER A 280 17.26 2.60 -4.04
N SER A 281 17.52 3.31 -5.13
CA SER A 281 18.88 3.52 -5.66
C SER A 281 19.74 4.43 -4.77
N GLY A 282 19.13 5.34 -4.02
CA GLY A 282 19.79 6.14 -2.99
C GLY A 282 20.10 5.38 -1.69
N GLY A 283 19.74 4.10 -1.61
CA GLY A 283 19.93 3.27 -0.41
C GLY A 283 19.16 3.77 0.81
N ILE A 284 18.00 4.40 0.63
CA ILE A 284 17.15 4.92 1.71
C ILE A 284 16.56 3.78 2.53
N ALA A 285 16.10 2.72 1.86
CA ALA A 285 15.69 1.47 2.49
C ALA A 285 16.71 0.35 2.20
N PRO A 286 16.99 -0.55 3.16
CA PRO A 286 17.82 -1.72 2.92
C PRO A 286 17.25 -2.60 1.80
N TYR A 287 18.13 -3.16 0.97
CA TYR A 287 17.73 -4.02 -0.14
C TYR A 287 16.85 -5.20 0.31
N ASP A 288 17.19 -5.83 1.43
CA ASP A 288 16.45 -6.98 1.97
C ASP A 288 14.99 -6.62 2.28
N VAL A 289 14.76 -5.45 2.87
CA VAL A 289 13.42 -4.93 3.15
C VAL A 289 12.69 -4.63 1.84
N TRP A 290 13.33 -3.87 0.97
CA TRP A 290 12.77 -3.44 -0.30
C TRP A 290 12.50 -4.64 -1.22
N GLY A 291 13.49 -5.51 -1.40
CA GLY A 291 13.36 -6.68 -2.24
C GLY A 291 12.31 -7.67 -1.72
N HIS A 292 12.31 -7.95 -0.42
CA HIS A 292 11.33 -8.86 0.18
C HIS A 292 9.90 -8.35 0.03
N ALA A 293 9.65 -7.07 0.30
CA ALA A 293 8.32 -6.49 0.23
C ALA A 293 7.82 -6.29 -1.22
N PHE A 294 8.70 -5.85 -2.12
CA PHE A 294 8.27 -5.27 -3.40
C PHE A 294 8.62 -6.11 -4.63
N LEU A 295 9.57 -7.05 -4.58
CA LEU A 295 9.84 -7.92 -5.73
C LEU A 295 8.65 -8.82 -6.06
N PRO A 296 8.28 -8.97 -7.35
CA PRO A 296 7.31 -9.97 -7.77
C PRO A 296 7.80 -11.38 -7.42
N PRO A 297 6.89 -12.32 -7.10
CA PRO A 297 7.29 -13.70 -6.79
C PRO A 297 7.85 -14.47 -8.00
N LEU A 298 7.44 -14.07 -9.21
CA LEU A 298 7.93 -14.65 -10.46
C LEU A 298 8.56 -13.53 -11.30
N VAL A 299 9.88 -13.51 -11.33
CA VAL A 299 10.67 -12.64 -12.21
C VAL A 299 11.51 -13.54 -13.09
N LYS A 300 11.32 -13.43 -14.41
CA LYS A 300 12.18 -14.06 -15.39
C LYS A 300 13.14 -13.00 -15.91
N PHE A 301 14.41 -13.16 -15.60
CA PHE A 301 15.50 -12.39 -16.18
C PHE A 301 16.00 -13.05 -17.46
#